data_1a44bc0356aa16c253a6ff40ba83f17e
#
_entry.id   1a44bc0356aa16c253a6ff40ba83f17e
#
_cell.length_a   1.000
_cell.length_b   1.000
_cell.length_c   1.000
_cell.angle_alpha   90.00
_cell.angle_beta   90.00
_cell.angle_gamma   90.00
#
_symmetry.space_group_name_H-M   'P 1'
#
loop_
_entity.id
_entity.type
_entity.pdbx_description
1 polymer ?
#
loop_
_entity_poly.entity_id
_entity_poly.type
_entity_poly.pdbx_seq_one_letter_code
_entity_poly.pdbx_strand_id
1 'polypeptide(L)'
;SSLRLERAHNWNMPEFTDAPPPPHHHATMLDNAAWHALVEGHARFAEGDALVRRYPADVAPFIAAQNWEDARVWDSVVDLVGHETNIVLFGGPSAMPDGWEALWRVDGVQLVETAALQPVPDAEALLLGEADVPEMLALVARNEPGPFMPRTHELGRYVGFRRGGQLVAMAGERLRLDGWAEISAVSTDDAYRRQGLASRLVLDVAFHIQQRGDRAFMHAAATNVGAIAAYERLGFARRAHTEFTGVRVP
;
A
#
# COMPACT_ATOMS: atom_id res chain seq x y z
N SER A 1 -16.83 -5.86 -44.32
CA SER A 1 -17.71 -5.22 -43.34
C SER A 1 -16.86 -4.81 -42.14
N SER A 2 -16.62 -3.52 -42.05
CA SER A 2 -15.80 -2.85 -41.04
C SER A 2 -16.46 -2.94 -39.68
N LEU A 3 -15.70 -3.32 -38.63
CA LEU A 3 -16.03 -2.98 -37.25
C LEU A 3 -14.90 -2.10 -36.71
N ARG A 4 -15.27 -0.86 -36.48
CA ARG A 4 -14.44 0.20 -35.90
C ARG A 4 -14.04 -0.16 -34.48
N LEU A 5 -12.75 -0.17 -34.23
CA LEU A 5 -12.16 0.06 -32.93
C LEU A 5 -12.03 1.59 -32.74
N GLU A 6 -12.93 2.17 -32.01
CA GLU A 6 -12.78 3.54 -31.49
C GLU A 6 -13.37 3.58 -30.08
N ARG A 7 -12.49 3.67 -29.09
CA ARG A 7 -12.49 4.78 -28.11
C ARG A 7 -11.35 4.57 -27.12
N ALA A 8 -10.21 5.15 -27.45
CA ALA A 8 -9.28 5.57 -26.43
C ALA A 8 -10.01 6.61 -25.56
N HIS A 9 -10.31 6.27 -24.32
CA HIS A 9 -10.81 7.24 -23.36
C HIS A 9 -9.65 8.17 -23.01
N ASN A 10 -9.72 9.38 -23.54
CA ASN A 10 -8.89 10.49 -23.11
C ASN A 10 -9.26 10.79 -21.64
N TRP A 11 -8.52 10.23 -20.71
CA TRP A 11 -8.56 10.63 -19.31
C TRP A 11 -7.88 12.00 -19.22
N ASN A 12 -8.68 13.08 -19.20
CA ASN A 12 -8.21 14.36 -18.69
C ASN A 12 -7.90 14.14 -17.20
N MET A 13 -6.63 13.83 -16.90
CA MET A 13 -6.11 13.83 -15.54
C MET A 13 -6.27 15.25 -14.99
N PRO A 14 -6.97 15.46 -13.85
CA PRO A 14 -6.87 16.74 -13.18
C PRO A 14 -5.39 16.98 -12.84
N GLU A 15 -4.91 18.17 -13.16
CA GLU A 15 -3.54 18.60 -12.88
C GLU A 15 -3.20 18.28 -11.41
N PHE A 16 -2.05 17.65 -11.20
CA PHE A 16 -1.50 17.42 -9.86
C PHE A 16 -1.38 18.79 -9.18
N THR A 17 -2.18 19.02 -8.16
CA THR A 17 -2.06 20.25 -7.37
C THR A 17 -0.69 20.24 -6.70
N ASP A 18 0.08 21.32 -6.91
CA ASP A 18 1.37 21.59 -6.27
C ASP A 18 1.21 21.63 -4.75
N ALA A 19 1.23 20.46 -4.12
CA ALA A 19 1.63 20.41 -2.72
C ALA A 19 3.11 20.78 -2.68
N PRO A 20 3.55 21.68 -1.78
CA PRO A 20 4.95 22.03 -1.70
C PRO A 20 5.76 20.74 -1.51
N PRO A 21 6.77 20.49 -2.35
CA PRO A 21 7.56 19.28 -2.25
C PRO A 21 8.16 19.21 -0.84
N PRO A 22 8.16 18.04 -0.21
CA PRO A 22 8.94 17.80 1.00
C PRO A 22 10.43 18.08 0.70
N PRO A 23 11.26 18.35 1.70
CA PRO A 23 12.69 18.59 1.50
C PRO A 23 13.29 17.48 0.62
N HIS A 24 13.95 17.88 -0.43
CA HIS A 24 14.18 17.16 -1.71
C HIS A 24 14.86 15.77 -1.64
N HIS A 25 15.29 15.26 -0.49
CA HIS A 25 15.99 13.98 -0.40
C HIS A 25 15.11 12.77 -0.03
N HIS A 26 13.95 12.96 0.59
CA HIS A 26 13.12 11.85 1.09
C HIS A 26 11.89 11.52 0.20
N ALA A 27 11.48 12.39 -0.69
CA ALA A 27 10.28 12.15 -1.50
C ALA A 27 10.52 11.15 -2.65
N THR A 28 11.75 11.07 -3.17
CA THR A 28 12.12 10.11 -4.22
C THR A 28 12.10 8.65 -3.72
N MET A 29 12.25 8.43 -2.42
CA MET A 29 12.14 7.09 -1.82
C MET A 29 10.74 6.50 -2.00
N LEU A 30 9.72 7.34 -2.05
CA LEU A 30 8.33 6.91 -2.29
C LEU A 30 8.11 6.36 -3.70
N ASP A 31 9.01 6.63 -4.65
CA ASP A 31 8.93 6.06 -6.01
C ASP A 31 9.24 4.55 -6.00
N ASN A 32 9.97 4.09 -4.98
CA ASN A 32 10.25 2.67 -4.75
C ASN A 32 10.05 2.30 -3.27
N ALA A 33 8.88 2.62 -2.75
CA ALA A 33 8.58 2.54 -1.32
C ALA A 33 8.79 1.14 -0.72
N ALA A 34 8.43 0.08 -1.45
CA ALA A 34 8.59 -1.28 -0.95
C ALA A 34 10.07 -1.68 -0.84
N TRP A 35 10.91 -1.27 -1.80
CA TRP A 35 12.36 -1.48 -1.72
C TRP A 35 12.96 -0.77 -0.51
N HIS A 36 12.67 0.53 -0.37
CA HIS A 36 13.19 1.31 0.75
C HIS A 36 12.70 0.79 2.10
N ALA A 37 11.45 0.35 2.21
CA ALA A 37 10.98 -0.31 3.42
C ALA A 37 11.81 -1.57 3.75
N LEU A 38 12.11 -2.42 2.75
CA LEU A 38 12.86 -3.66 2.93
C LEU A 38 14.35 -3.46 3.20
N VAL A 39 14.94 -2.31 2.85
CA VAL A 39 16.34 -2.01 3.18
C VAL A 39 16.50 -1.21 4.47
N GLU A 40 15.42 -0.62 4.99
CA GLU A 40 15.43 0.28 6.14
C GLU A 40 14.53 -0.24 7.28
N GLY A 41 13.32 0.30 7.41
CA GLY A 41 12.43 0.05 8.55
C GLY A 41 11.98 -1.42 8.69
N HIS A 42 11.94 -2.15 7.59
CA HIS A 42 11.57 -3.57 7.54
C HIS A 42 12.71 -4.51 7.17
N ALA A 43 13.96 -4.09 7.30
CA ALA A 43 15.13 -4.91 6.97
C ALA A 43 15.13 -6.29 7.68
N ARG A 44 14.51 -6.38 8.86
CA ARG A 44 14.35 -7.65 9.62
C ARG A 44 13.47 -8.69 8.92
N PHE A 45 12.60 -8.26 8.02
CA PHE A 45 11.73 -9.16 7.23
C PHE A 45 12.31 -9.46 5.85
N ALA A 46 13.35 -8.73 5.42
CA ALA A 46 13.83 -8.80 4.06
C ALA A 46 14.51 -10.12 3.76
N GLU A 47 13.99 -10.86 2.79
CA GLU A 47 14.61 -12.00 2.13
C GLU A 47 15.13 -11.56 0.76
N GLY A 48 16.27 -12.05 0.32
CA GLY A 48 16.85 -11.75 -0.98
C GLY A 48 18.26 -11.18 -0.92
N ASP A 49 18.66 -10.43 -1.94
CA ASP A 49 20.01 -9.95 -2.15
C ASP A 49 20.10 -8.41 -2.30
N ALA A 50 21.14 -7.91 -2.94
CA ALA A 50 21.35 -6.49 -3.20
C ALA A 50 20.51 -5.96 -4.38
N LEU A 51 19.92 -6.82 -5.21
CA LEU A 51 19.13 -6.45 -6.38
C LEU A 51 17.64 -6.59 -6.14
N VAL A 52 17.21 -7.64 -5.42
CA VAL A 52 15.82 -8.01 -5.20
C VAL A 52 15.60 -8.39 -3.75
N ARG A 53 14.49 -7.92 -3.19
CA ARG A 53 14.04 -8.28 -1.84
C ARG A 53 12.54 -8.55 -1.82
N ARG A 54 12.14 -9.44 -0.91
CA ARG A 54 10.72 -9.72 -0.64
C ARG A 54 10.45 -9.76 0.87
N TYR A 55 9.19 -9.68 1.20
CA TYR A 55 8.69 -10.09 2.51
C TYR A 55 8.49 -11.62 2.55
N PRO A 56 8.54 -12.25 3.73
CA PRO A 56 7.98 -13.59 3.91
C PRO A 56 6.52 -13.61 3.43
N ALA A 57 6.11 -14.69 2.78
CA ALA A 57 4.78 -14.77 2.13
C ALA A 57 3.60 -14.61 3.12
N ASP A 58 3.80 -14.95 4.39
CA ASP A 58 2.82 -14.79 5.46
C ASP A 58 2.80 -13.38 6.08
N VAL A 59 3.75 -12.51 5.69
CA VAL A 59 3.81 -11.10 6.11
C VAL A 59 3.23 -10.19 5.04
N ALA A 60 3.72 -10.28 3.80
CA ALA A 60 3.20 -9.53 2.67
C ALA A 60 3.60 -10.21 1.33
N PRO A 61 2.77 -10.10 0.28
CA PRO A 61 3.05 -10.77 -1.00
C PRO A 61 4.06 -10.03 -1.89
N PHE A 62 4.62 -8.92 -1.43
CA PHE A 62 5.39 -8.00 -2.26
C PHE A 62 6.83 -8.42 -2.45
N ILE A 63 7.28 -8.30 -3.69
CA ILE A 63 8.68 -8.30 -4.10
C ILE A 63 9.02 -6.93 -4.68
N ALA A 64 10.20 -6.44 -4.37
CA ALA A 64 10.72 -5.16 -4.86
C ALA A 64 12.16 -5.31 -5.35
N ALA A 65 12.52 -4.59 -6.38
CA ALA A 65 13.87 -4.52 -6.90
C ALA A 65 14.48 -3.14 -6.65
N GLN A 66 15.79 -3.09 -6.50
CA GLN A 66 16.51 -1.83 -6.44
C GLN A 66 16.27 -0.98 -7.70
N ASN A 67 16.32 -1.64 -8.86
CA ASN A 67 16.02 -1.03 -10.15
C ASN A 67 15.51 -2.10 -11.11
N TRP A 68 14.22 -2.05 -11.46
CA TRP A 68 13.59 -3.01 -12.36
C TRP A 68 14.15 -2.98 -13.80
N GLU A 69 14.84 -1.93 -14.21
CA GLU A 69 15.47 -1.83 -15.54
C GLU A 69 16.84 -2.57 -15.62
N ASP A 70 17.36 -3.04 -14.48
CA ASP A 70 18.56 -3.89 -14.46
C ASP A 70 18.19 -5.34 -14.81
N ALA A 71 18.67 -5.83 -15.95
CA ALA A 71 18.37 -7.17 -16.44
C ALA A 71 18.71 -8.29 -15.43
N ARG A 72 19.70 -8.08 -14.56
CA ARG A 72 20.11 -9.06 -13.53
C ARG A 72 19.03 -9.29 -12.45
N VAL A 73 18.12 -8.35 -12.31
CA VAL A 73 17.01 -8.44 -11.34
C VAL A 73 16.17 -9.68 -11.60
N TRP A 74 15.94 -10.03 -12.85
CA TRP A 74 15.06 -11.13 -13.23
C TRP A 74 15.62 -12.50 -12.86
N ASP A 75 16.92 -12.69 -13.01
CA ASP A 75 17.62 -13.90 -12.53
C ASP A 75 17.56 -13.96 -10.99
N SER A 76 17.81 -12.84 -10.30
CA SER A 76 17.68 -12.77 -8.84
C SER A 76 16.26 -13.06 -8.35
N VAL A 77 15.22 -12.68 -9.09
CA VAL A 77 13.83 -13.05 -8.74
C VAL A 77 13.64 -14.55 -8.85
N VAL A 78 14.11 -15.19 -9.94
CA VAL A 78 14.02 -16.65 -10.12
C VAL A 78 14.77 -17.38 -9.00
N ASP A 79 15.97 -16.95 -8.67
CA ASP A 79 16.79 -17.53 -7.60
C ASP A 79 16.11 -17.41 -6.23
N LEU A 80 15.40 -16.29 -5.98
CA LEU A 80 14.76 -16.01 -4.70
C LEU A 80 13.46 -16.79 -4.49
N VAL A 81 12.64 -16.95 -5.54
CA VAL A 81 11.29 -17.49 -5.40
C VAL A 81 11.05 -18.80 -6.12
N GLY A 82 11.93 -19.17 -7.05
CA GLY A 82 11.79 -20.35 -7.91
C GLY A 82 10.87 -20.15 -9.09
N HIS A 83 10.96 -21.08 -10.07
CA HIS A 83 10.11 -21.13 -11.25
C HIS A 83 8.66 -21.43 -10.88
N GLU A 84 7.73 -21.13 -11.79
CA GLU A 84 6.30 -21.41 -11.68
C GLU A 84 5.62 -20.74 -10.46
N THR A 85 6.28 -19.78 -9.80
CA THR A 85 5.78 -19.07 -8.62
C THR A 85 5.03 -17.81 -9.02
N ASN A 86 3.91 -17.54 -8.37
CA ASN A 86 3.20 -16.27 -8.54
C ASN A 86 3.69 -15.26 -7.51
N ILE A 87 4.05 -14.07 -7.97
CA ILE A 87 4.56 -12.97 -7.16
C ILE A 87 3.80 -11.68 -7.42
N VAL A 88 3.91 -10.71 -6.53
CA VAL A 88 3.35 -9.37 -6.69
C VAL A 88 4.48 -8.35 -6.73
N LEU A 89 4.65 -7.72 -7.89
CA LEU A 89 5.58 -6.60 -8.07
C LEU A 89 4.92 -5.33 -7.53
N PHE A 90 5.62 -4.64 -6.67
CA PHE A 90 5.22 -3.34 -6.18
C PHE A 90 5.99 -2.27 -6.97
N GLY A 91 5.28 -1.46 -7.75
CA GLY A 91 5.92 -0.48 -8.64
C GLY A 91 6.81 -1.17 -9.67
N GLY A 92 6.28 -2.12 -10.41
CA GLY A 92 7.01 -2.95 -11.36
C GLY A 92 7.56 -2.19 -12.56
N PRO A 93 8.27 -2.90 -13.45
CA PRO A 93 8.93 -2.34 -14.64
C PRO A 93 7.91 -1.88 -15.67
N SER A 94 8.34 -0.98 -16.54
CA SER A 94 7.57 -0.56 -17.72
C SER A 94 7.36 -1.71 -18.72
N ALA A 95 8.32 -2.65 -18.77
CA ALA A 95 8.26 -3.85 -19.60
C ALA A 95 8.92 -5.04 -18.88
N MET A 96 8.33 -6.22 -19.04
CA MET A 96 8.89 -7.47 -18.54
C MET A 96 9.68 -8.18 -19.64
N PRO A 97 10.71 -9.00 -19.30
CA PRO A 97 11.43 -9.82 -20.26
C PRO A 97 10.51 -10.88 -20.91
N ASP A 98 11.00 -11.45 -22.03
CA ASP A 98 10.34 -12.56 -22.69
C ASP A 98 10.14 -13.75 -21.73
N GLY A 99 8.98 -14.37 -21.80
CA GLY A 99 8.60 -15.51 -20.96
C GLY A 99 7.93 -15.13 -19.62
N TRP A 100 8.01 -13.87 -19.22
CA TRP A 100 7.29 -13.39 -18.03
C TRP A 100 5.87 -12.95 -18.38
N GLU A 101 4.90 -13.42 -17.61
CA GLU A 101 3.48 -13.17 -17.86
C GLU A 101 2.84 -12.40 -16.71
N ALA A 102 2.21 -11.26 -17.05
CA ALA A 102 1.35 -10.56 -16.12
C ALA A 102 0.00 -11.28 -16.00
N LEU A 103 -0.29 -11.77 -14.81
CA LEU A 103 -1.57 -12.43 -14.49
C LEU A 103 -2.67 -11.39 -14.29
N TRP A 104 -2.35 -10.26 -13.70
CA TRP A 104 -3.24 -9.13 -13.45
C TRP A 104 -2.44 -7.85 -13.18
N ARG A 105 -3.09 -6.71 -13.37
CA ARG A 105 -2.56 -5.38 -13.03
C ARG A 105 -3.63 -4.59 -12.31
N VAL A 106 -3.21 -3.81 -11.31
CA VAL A 106 -4.06 -2.88 -10.59
C VAL A 106 -3.40 -1.52 -10.61
N ASP A 107 -4.03 -0.60 -11.32
CA ASP A 107 -3.64 0.81 -11.29
C ASP A 107 -3.96 1.40 -9.91
N GLY A 108 -3.02 2.12 -9.36
CA GLY A 108 -3.11 2.75 -8.06
C GLY A 108 -2.72 4.21 -8.08
N VAL A 109 -3.11 4.88 -7.01
CA VAL A 109 -2.72 6.25 -6.70
C VAL A 109 -1.96 6.25 -5.39
N GLN A 110 -0.79 6.87 -5.38
CA GLN A 110 -0.08 7.17 -4.15
C GLN A 110 -0.48 8.56 -3.66
N LEU A 111 -0.90 8.63 -2.39
CA LEU A 111 -1.26 9.86 -1.72
C LEU A 111 -0.26 10.15 -0.59
N VAL A 112 0.02 11.41 -0.34
CA VAL A 112 0.90 11.87 0.75
C VAL A 112 0.19 12.90 1.60
N GLU A 113 0.51 12.95 2.87
CA GLU A 113 0.01 13.99 3.76
C GLU A 113 0.43 15.38 3.32
N THR A 114 -0.44 16.35 3.56
CA THR A 114 -0.16 17.78 3.36
C THR A 114 -0.28 18.53 4.68
N ALA A 115 0.03 19.81 4.68
CA ALA A 115 -0.19 20.69 5.84
C ALA A 115 -1.67 20.81 6.26
N ALA A 116 -2.60 20.39 5.38
CA ALA A 116 -4.03 20.39 5.68
C ALA A 116 -4.48 19.19 6.53
N LEU A 117 -3.68 18.12 6.59
CA LEU A 117 -3.98 16.97 7.44
C LEU A 117 -3.89 17.39 8.91
N GLN A 118 -4.95 17.08 9.68
CA GLN A 118 -5.03 17.37 11.11
C GLN A 118 -5.16 16.05 11.90
N PRO A 119 -4.06 15.31 12.12
CA PRO A 119 -4.10 14.04 12.83
C PRO A 119 -4.48 14.24 14.29
N VAL A 120 -5.33 13.37 14.77
CA VAL A 120 -5.76 13.37 16.18
C VAL A 120 -5.84 11.94 16.69
N PRO A 121 -5.44 11.67 17.94
CA PRO A 121 -5.61 10.36 18.53
C PRO A 121 -7.11 10.12 18.82
N ASP A 122 -7.55 8.88 18.64
CA ASP A 122 -8.92 8.50 18.93
C ASP A 122 -8.98 7.61 20.16
N ALA A 123 -9.63 8.09 21.23
CA ALA A 123 -9.70 7.38 22.50
C ALA A 123 -10.50 6.05 22.44
N GLU A 124 -11.32 5.85 21.40
CA GLU A 124 -12.06 4.61 21.18
C GLU A 124 -11.26 3.60 20.33
N ALA A 125 -10.22 4.04 19.62
CA ALA A 125 -9.40 3.18 18.79
C ALA A 125 -8.59 2.21 19.67
N LEU A 126 -8.84 0.92 19.48
CA LEU A 126 -8.17 -0.15 20.22
C LEU A 126 -6.95 -0.61 19.43
N LEU A 127 -5.81 -0.79 20.10
CA LEU A 127 -4.64 -1.42 19.52
C LEU A 127 -4.97 -2.89 19.23
N LEU A 128 -4.73 -3.31 17.98
CA LEU A 128 -4.92 -4.68 17.54
C LEU A 128 -3.59 -5.41 17.54
N GLY A 129 -3.61 -6.68 17.93
CA GLY A 129 -2.44 -7.54 18.01
C GLY A 129 -2.71 -8.94 17.50
N GLU A 130 -1.81 -9.87 17.80
CA GLU A 130 -1.86 -11.27 17.34
C GLU A 130 -3.21 -11.94 17.63
N ALA A 131 -3.78 -11.71 18.81
CA ALA A 131 -5.06 -12.28 19.21
C ALA A 131 -6.24 -11.82 18.32
N ASP A 132 -6.12 -10.65 17.66
CA ASP A 132 -7.16 -10.07 16.83
C ASP A 132 -7.04 -10.51 15.36
N VAL A 133 -5.95 -11.15 14.96
CA VAL A 133 -5.66 -11.54 13.57
C VAL A 133 -6.79 -12.31 12.90
N PRO A 134 -7.45 -13.29 13.54
CA PRO A 134 -8.59 -13.97 12.91
C PRO A 134 -9.73 -13.03 12.49
N GLU A 135 -10.05 -12.04 13.33
CA GLU A 135 -11.08 -11.04 13.02
C GLU A 135 -10.62 -10.03 11.98
N MET A 136 -9.34 -9.64 12.01
CA MET A 136 -8.73 -8.76 11.01
C MET A 136 -8.79 -9.41 9.62
N LEU A 137 -8.39 -10.68 9.50
CA LEU A 137 -8.48 -11.46 8.27
C LEU A 137 -9.93 -11.59 7.78
N ALA A 138 -10.87 -11.85 8.68
CA ALA A 138 -12.29 -11.94 8.33
C ALA A 138 -12.85 -10.60 7.82
N LEU A 139 -12.43 -9.47 8.40
CA LEU A 139 -12.84 -8.14 7.95
C LEU A 139 -12.26 -7.81 6.57
N VAL A 140 -10.98 -8.15 6.33
CA VAL A 140 -10.33 -7.98 5.02
C VAL A 140 -10.99 -8.84 3.95
N ALA A 141 -11.28 -10.09 4.25
CA ALA A 141 -11.92 -11.00 3.29
C ALA A 141 -13.30 -10.51 2.81
N ARG A 142 -14.01 -9.73 3.64
CA ARG A 142 -15.30 -9.12 3.25
C ARG A 142 -15.15 -7.85 2.42
N ASN A 143 -14.07 -7.10 2.61
CA ASN A 143 -13.95 -5.74 2.08
C ASN A 143 -12.81 -5.54 1.08
N GLU A 144 -11.91 -6.51 0.97
CA GLU A 144 -10.77 -6.54 0.04
C GLU A 144 -9.98 -5.21 -0.06
N PRO A 145 -9.54 -4.61 1.07
CA PRO A 145 -8.82 -3.33 1.07
C PRO A 145 -7.40 -3.42 0.51
N GLY A 146 -6.99 -4.59 0.05
CA GLY A 146 -5.65 -4.95 -0.41
C GLY A 146 -5.11 -6.15 0.37
N PRO A 147 -3.90 -6.62 0.04
CA PRO A 147 -3.33 -7.79 0.68
C PRO A 147 -3.16 -7.62 2.19
N PHE A 148 -3.63 -8.59 2.94
CA PHE A 148 -3.44 -8.71 4.38
C PHE A 148 -3.25 -10.19 4.72
N MET A 149 -2.08 -10.54 5.24
CA MET A 149 -1.65 -11.90 5.54
C MET A 149 -1.67 -12.14 7.05
N PRO A 150 -1.53 -13.38 7.53
CA PRO A 150 -1.60 -13.68 8.97
C PRO A 150 -0.62 -12.88 9.83
N ARG A 151 0.55 -12.52 9.30
CA ARG A 151 1.59 -11.76 10.01
C ARG A 151 1.73 -10.32 9.54
N THR A 152 0.85 -9.81 8.69
CA THR A 152 0.90 -8.41 8.23
C THR A 152 0.85 -7.42 9.40
N HIS A 153 0.17 -7.76 10.49
CA HIS A 153 0.09 -6.93 11.69
C HIS A 153 1.45 -6.64 12.35
N GLU A 154 2.48 -7.45 12.06
CA GLU A 154 3.85 -7.23 12.55
C GLU A 154 4.58 -6.07 11.85
N LEU A 155 4.05 -5.56 10.71
CA LEU A 155 4.68 -4.48 9.95
C LEU A 155 4.58 -3.12 10.66
N GLY A 156 3.59 -2.93 11.52
CA GLY A 156 3.42 -1.67 12.23
C GLY A 156 2.24 -1.65 13.19
N ARG A 157 1.80 -0.46 13.54
CA ARG A 157 0.66 -0.26 14.43
C ARG A 157 -0.64 -0.52 13.69
N TYR A 158 -1.50 -1.39 14.23
CA TYR A 158 -2.87 -1.62 13.76
C TYR A 158 -3.86 -1.21 14.84
N VAL A 159 -4.92 -0.54 14.43
CA VAL A 159 -5.98 -0.08 15.33
C VAL A 159 -7.36 -0.40 14.76
N GLY A 160 -8.34 -0.52 15.62
CA GLY A 160 -9.70 -0.83 15.18
C GLY A 160 -10.78 -0.39 16.15
N PHE A 161 -12.01 -0.40 15.65
CA PHE A 161 -13.21 -0.20 16.44
C PHE A 161 -13.98 -1.50 16.59
N ARG A 162 -14.52 -1.71 17.80
CA ARG A 162 -15.44 -2.82 18.08
C ARG A 162 -16.86 -2.33 18.33
N ARG A 163 -17.83 -3.11 17.90
CA ARG A 163 -19.25 -2.93 18.19
C ARG A 163 -19.85 -4.26 18.59
N GLY A 164 -20.49 -4.32 19.75
CA GLY A 164 -21.01 -5.59 20.28
C GLY A 164 -19.94 -6.69 20.41
N GLY A 165 -18.69 -6.32 20.67
CA GLY A 165 -17.55 -7.24 20.74
C GLY A 165 -16.87 -7.58 19.41
N GLN A 166 -17.49 -7.30 18.26
CA GLN A 166 -16.96 -7.59 16.93
C GLN A 166 -16.08 -6.45 16.39
N LEU A 167 -14.98 -6.79 15.70
CA LEU A 167 -14.18 -5.83 14.96
C LEU A 167 -14.94 -5.38 13.71
N VAL A 168 -15.29 -4.08 13.67
CA VAL A 168 -16.13 -3.50 12.59
C VAL A 168 -15.36 -2.53 11.69
N ALA A 169 -14.24 -2.02 12.14
CA ALA A 169 -13.35 -1.20 11.32
C ALA A 169 -11.91 -1.33 11.79
N MET A 170 -10.96 -1.26 10.87
CA MET A 170 -9.54 -1.22 11.18
C MET A 170 -8.76 -0.35 10.21
N ALA A 171 -7.57 0.07 10.61
CA ALA A 171 -6.52 0.66 9.81
C ALA A 171 -5.18 0.34 10.45
N GLY A 172 -4.09 0.42 9.70
CA GLY A 172 -2.77 0.19 10.26
C GLY A 172 -1.66 0.65 9.35
N GLU A 173 -0.43 0.33 9.75
CA GLU A 173 0.78 0.68 8.99
C GLU A 173 1.30 -0.53 8.23
N ARG A 174 1.75 -0.33 6.97
CA ARG A 174 2.28 -1.41 6.14
C ARG A 174 3.75 -1.21 5.77
N LEU A 175 4.11 -0.17 5.03
CA LEU A 175 5.50 0.11 4.64
C LEU A 175 6.07 1.20 5.55
N ARG A 176 7.28 0.97 6.08
CA ARG A 176 8.01 1.96 6.83
C ARG A 176 9.39 2.13 6.25
N LEU A 177 9.70 3.35 5.83
CA LEU A 177 10.98 3.77 5.29
C LEU A 177 11.40 5.09 5.96
N ASP A 178 12.62 5.55 5.74
CA ASP A 178 13.14 6.73 6.42
C ASP A 178 12.25 7.97 6.21
N GLY A 179 11.72 8.49 7.31
CA GLY A 179 10.84 9.64 7.36
C GLY A 179 9.41 9.42 6.86
N TRP A 180 8.99 8.17 6.52
CA TRP A 180 7.67 7.88 5.99
C TRP A 180 7.10 6.56 6.52
N ALA A 181 5.79 6.54 6.74
CA ALA A 181 5.05 5.31 7.02
C ALA A 181 3.73 5.27 6.24
N GLU A 182 3.42 4.10 5.66
CA GLU A 182 2.21 3.89 4.88
C GLU A 182 1.03 3.54 5.78
N ILE A 183 -0.08 4.29 5.63
CA ILE A 183 -1.37 3.88 6.17
C ILE A 183 -2.03 2.91 5.20
N SER A 184 -2.42 1.74 5.67
CA SER A 184 -2.98 0.67 4.87
C SER A 184 -4.07 -0.12 5.61
N ALA A 185 -4.63 -1.13 4.94
CA ALA A 185 -5.66 -2.02 5.48
C ALA A 185 -6.89 -1.27 6.04
N VAL A 186 -7.16 -0.07 5.51
CA VAL A 186 -8.32 0.73 5.90
C VAL A 186 -9.59 0.00 5.47
N SER A 187 -10.32 -0.54 6.42
CA SER A 187 -11.48 -1.38 6.17
C SER A 187 -12.59 -1.08 7.17
N THR A 188 -13.83 -1.06 6.68
CA THR A 188 -15.03 -0.91 7.52
C THR A 188 -16.11 -1.87 7.04
N ASP A 189 -16.64 -2.66 7.95
CA ASP A 189 -17.74 -3.57 7.69
C ASP A 189 -18.93 -2.81 7.06
N ASP A 190 -19.58 -3.40 6.08
CA ASP A 190 -20.64 -2.77 5.28
C ASP A 190 -21.77 -2.19 6.14
N ALA A 191 -22.15 -2.88 7.21
CA ALA A 191 -23.19 -2.43 8.14
C ALA A 191 -22.82 -1.14 8.90
N TYR A 192 -21.53 -0.81 8.96
CA TYR A 192 -20.99 0.33 9.71
C TYR A 192 -20.37 1.41 8.81
N ARG A 193 -20.52 1.30 7.49
CA ARG A 193 -20.03 2.32 6.54
C ARG A 193 -20.78 3.65 6.71
N ARG A 194 -20.19 4.73 6.21
CA ARG A 194 -20.73 6.11 6.22
C ARG A 194 -20.94 6.70 7.64
N GLN A 195 -20.27 6.12 8.64
CA GLN A 195 -20.26 6.62 10.03
C GLN A 195 -18.94 7.32 10.39
N GLY A 196 -18.07 7.55 9.42
CA GLY A 196 -16.77 8.22 9.62
C GLY A 196 -15.70 7.35 10.27
N LEU A 197 -15.93 6.05 10.51
CA LEU A 197 -15.01 5.18 11.25
C LEU A 197 -13.63 5.08 10.56
N ALA A 198 -13.59 4.89 9.24
CA ALA A 198 -12.35 4.85 8.48
C ALA A 198 -11.53 6.13 8.63
N SER A 199 -12.19 7.29 8.50
CA SER A 199 -11.53 8.60 8.64
C SER A 199 -10.94 8.79 10.03
N ARG A 200 -11.65 8.40 11.08
CA ARG A 200 -11.17 8.47 12.47
C ARG A 200 -9.92 7.62 12.67
N LEU A 201 -9.93 6.37 12.16
CA LEU A 201 -8.77 5.48 12.27
C LEU A 201 -7.58 5.97 11.45
N VAL A 202 -7.80 6.51 10.24
CA VAL A 202 -6.73 7.11 9.42
C VAL A 202 -6.08 8.28 10.16
N LEU A 203 -6.86 9.14 10.83
CA LEU A 203 -6.33 10.26 11.61
C LEU A 203 -5.58 9.78 12.86
N ASP A 204 -6.04 8.72 13.54
CA ASP A 204 -5.31 8.12 14.67
C ASP A 204 -3.97 7.54 14.23
N VAL A 205 -3.94 6.75 13.16
CA VAL A 205 -2.69 6.17 12.64
C VAL A 205 -1.73 7.29 12.22
N ALA A 206 -2.22 8.29 11.48
CA ALA A 206 -1.42 9.45 11.06
C ALA A 206 -0.84 10.21 12.26
N PHE A 207 -1.62 10.38 13.35
CA PHE A 207 -1.14 10.98 14.58
C PHE A 207 0.06 10.23 15.14
N HIS A 208 -0.02 8.93 15.26
CA HIS A 208 1.07 8.12 15.80
C HIS A 208 2.29 8.07 14.87
N ILE A 209 2.09 8.14 13.55
CA ILE A 209 3.17 8.29 12.57
C ILE A 209 3.92 9.62 12.82
N GLN A 210 3.19 10.74 12.91
CA GLN A 210 3.79 12.06 13.13
C GLN A 210 4.46 12.18 14.51
N GLN A 211 3.95 11.52 15.54
CA GLN A 211 4.58 11.50 16.86
C GLN A 211 5.99 10.87 16.85
N ARG A 212 6.28 10.04 15.86
CA ARG A 212 7.64 9.47 15.67
C ARG A 212 8.54 10.32 14.78
N GLY A 213 8.03 11.44 14.25
CA GLY A 213 8.72 12.30 13.29
C GLY A 213 8.61 11.82 11.83
N ASP A 214 7.85 10.76 11.55
CA ASP A 214 7.57 10.28 10.21
C ASP A 214 6.37 11.03 9.60
N ARG A 215 6.25 10.96 8.28
CA ARG A 215 5.11 11.48 7.50
C ARG A 215 4.26 10.32 7.00
N ALA A 216 2.96 10.56 6.86
CA ALA A 216 2.04 9.56 6.37
C ALA A 216 1.92 9.58 4.84
N PHE A 217 1.89 8.40 4.23
CA PHE A 217 1.48 8.21 2.85
C PHE A 217 0.54 7.00 2.75
N MET A 218 -0.06 6.79 1.59
CA MET A 218 -0.95 5.66 1.35
C MET A 218 -1.09 5.35 -0.13
N HIS A 219 -1.54 4.14 -0.43
CA HIS A 219 -1.94 3.74 -1.77
C HIS A 219 -3.42 3.37 -1.78
N ALA A 220 -4.08 3.67 -2.88
CA ALA A 220 -5.44 3.23 -3.15
C ALA A 220 -5.54 2.77 -4.60
N ALA A 221 -6.37 1.76 -4.88
CA ALA A 221 -6.71 1.42 -6.26
C ALA A 221 -7.34 2.65 -6.95
N ALA A 222 -6.92 2.95 -8.17
CA ALA A 222 -7.41 4.12 -8.91
C ALA A 222 -8.93 4.09 -9.12
N THR A 223 -9.52 2.89 -9.13
CA THR A 223 -10.96 2.68 -9.21
C THR A 223 -11.72 2.98 -7.91
N ASN A 224 -11.01 3.06 -6.77
CA ASN A 224 -11.62 3.35 -5.48
C ASN A 224 -11.77 4.87 -5.25
N VAL A 225 -12.52 5.51 -6.14
CA VAL A 225 -12.73 6.97 -6.15
C VAL A 225 -13.33 7.49 -4.83
N GLY A 226 -14.14 6.68 -4.16
CA GLY A 226 -14.76 7.05 -2.88
C GLY A 226 -13.73 7.16 -1.76
N ALA A 227 -12.81 6.21 -1.65
CA ALA A 227 -11.72 6.23 -0.68
C ALA A 227 -10.75 7.37 -0.96
N ILE A 228 -10.34 7.54 -2.23
CA ILE A 228 -9.45 8.62 -2.65
C ILE A 228 -10.05 9.98 -2.25
N ALA A 229 -11.32 10.24 -2.59
CA ALA A 229 -11.98 11.49 -2.22
C ALA A 229 -12.11 11.67 -0.69
N ALA A 230 -12.25 10.59 0.07
CA ALA A 230 -12.24 10.65 1.53
C ALA A 230 -10.87 11.05 2.06
N TYR A 231 -9.80 10.48 1.54
CA TYR A 231 -8.42 10.81 1.94
C TYR A 231 -8.03 12.25 1.56
N GLU A 232 -8.44 12.71 0.37
CA GLU A 232 -8.23 14.10 -0.05
C GLU A 232 -8.94 15.09 0.91
N ARG A 233 -10.16 14.77 1.35
CA ARG A 233 -10.85 15.60 2.36
C ARG A 233 -10.19 15.61 3.73
N LEU A 234 -9.45 14.56 4.08
CA LEU A 234 -8.67 14.51 5.33
C LEU A 234 -7.39 15.34 5.25
N GLY A 235 -6.94 15.70 4.05
CA GLY A 235 -5.72 16.48 3.86
C GLY A 235 -4.57 15.70 3.22
N PHE A 236 -4.86 14.58 2.56
CA PHE A 236 -3.89 13.94 1.67
C PHE A 236 -3.98 14.52 0.27
N ALA A 237 -2.89 14.51 -0.48
CA ALA A 237 -2.85 14.88 -1.88
C ALA A 237 -2.29 13.74 -2.72
N ARG A 238 -2.78 13.59 -3.94
CA ARG A 238 -2.22 12.64 -4.92
C ARG A 238 -0.80 13.06 -5.26
N ARG A 239 0.13 12.11 -5.16
CA ARG A 239 1.53 12.33 -5.48
C ARG A 239 1.94 11.69 -6.79
N ALA A 240 1.60 10.43 -6.99
CA ALA A 240 2.03 9.65 -8.13
C ALA A 240 1.02 8.58 -8.51
N HIS A 241 1.07 8.15 -9.75
CA HIS A 241 0.50 6.89 -10.19
C HIS A 241 1.41 5.74 -9.74
N THR A 242 0.84 4.61 -9.38
CA THR A 242 1.55 3.39 -9.04
C THR A 242 0.84 2.20 -9.67
N GLU A 243 1.54 1.09 -9.82
CA GLU A 243 0.97 -0.15 -10.35
C GLU A 243 1.35 -1.32 -9.44
N PHE A 244 0.40 -2.21 -9.23
CA PHE A 244 0.63 -3.51 -8.62
C PHE A 244 0.41 -4.56 -9.71
N THR A 245 1.40 -5.43 -9.91
CA THR A 245 1.32 -6.43 -10.97
C THR A 245 1.54 -7.82 -10.39
N GLY A 246 0.55 -8.69 -10.53
CA GLY A 246 0.71 -10.12 -10.31
C GLY A 246 1.41 -10.75 -11.51
N VAL A 247 2.47 -11.50 -11.26
CA VAL A 247 3.32 -12.07 -12.31
C VAL A 247 3.58 -13.54 -12.01
N ARG A 248 3.60 -14.37 -13.07
CA ARG A 248 4.10 -15.75 -13.01
C ARG A 248 5.56 -15.76 -13.43
N VAL A 249 6.39 -16.32 -12.58
CA VAL A 249 7.82 -16.58 -12.86
C VAL A 249 7.93 -17.74 -13.85
N PRO A 250 8.64 -17.59 -14.98
CA PRO A 250 8.73 -18.62 -16.02
C PRO A 250 9.46 -19.89 -15.58
#